data_7d29962cabf1919198ba773856b8d039
#
_entry.id   7d29962cabf1919198ba773856b8d039
#
_cell.length_a   1.000
_cell.length_b   1.000
_cell.length_c   1.000
_cell.angle_alpha   90.00
_cell.angle_beta   90.00
_cell.angle_gamma   90.00
#
_symmetry.space_group_name_H-M   'P 1'
#
loop_
_entity.id
_entity.type
_entity.pdbx_description
1 polymer ?
#
loop_
_entity_poly.entity_id
_entity_poly.type
_entity_poly.pdbx_seq_one_letter_code
_entity_poly.pdbx_strand_id
1 'polypeptide(L)'
;LGLDLKHDGAAEVLEHLGGWADVIIENNSTGTMEDLGLGWEALHALNPRLVMVSSQLMGSRGPLAGWIGYGPTIQTVGGLSWLWAFDDGEGPPGSNAIHPDHLAGRVCALGALAAVIGSERGCHGAHVEVAQVEALMGTLGDLFLQESVTGGSARPEGNDSSAGAPWGVFACSGEETWCVVCVRDDDDWGNLRIAMGDPGWAQ
;
A
#
# COMPACT_ATOMS: atom_id res chain seq x y z
N LEU A 1 -5.95 -12.38 -23.57
CA LEU A 1 -5.07 -13.40 -24.11
C LEU A 1 -4.63 -14.32 -22.98
N GLY A 2 -4.84 -15.64 -23.14
CA GLY A 2 -4.25 -16.65 -22.25
C GLY A 2 -2.98 -17.19 -22.91
N LEU A 3 -1.87 -17.19 -22.18
CA LEU A 3 -0.58 -17.68 -22.65
C LEU A 3 0.08 -18.51 -21.56
N ASP A 4 0.50 -19.71 -21.87
CA ASP A 4 1.34 -20.52 -20.99
C ASP A 4 2.80 -20.04 -21.13
N LEU A 5 3.29 -19.33 -20.12
CA LEU A 5 4.63 -18.74 -20.13
C LEU A 5 5.76 -19.79 -20.12
N LYS A 6 5.43 -21.06 -19.84
CA LYS A 6 6.41 -22.16 -19.86
C LYS A 6 6.45 -22.88 -21.21
N HIS A 7 5.58 -22.54 -22.13
CA HIS A 7 5.57 -23.12 -23.47
C HIS A 7 6.71 -22.53 -24.32
N ASP A 8 7.41 -23.39 -25.09
CA ASP A 8 8.58 -22.97 -25.88
C ASP A 8 8.33 -21.79 -26.84
N GLY A 9 7.10 -21.63 -27.35
CA GLY A 9 6.71 -20.49 -28.19
C GLY A 9 6.28 -19.23 -27.45
N ALA A 10 6.23 -19.23 -26.12
CA ALA A 10 5.76 -18.09 -25.35
C ALA A 10 6.69 -16.90 -25.46
N ALA A 11 8.01 -17.12 -25.47
CA ALA A 11 9.01 -16.08 -25.57
C ALA A 11 8.83 -15.22 -26.83
N GLU A 12 8.62 -15.84 -27.99
CA GLU A 12 8.41 -15.13 -29.27
C GLU A 12 7.17 -14.23 -29.23
N VAL A 13 6.07 -14.73 -28.64
CA VAL A 13 4.84 -13.93 -28.48
C VAL A 13 5.07 -12.75 -27.56
N LEU A 14 5.79 -12.96 -26.47
CA LEU A 14 6.05 -11.91 -25.47
C LEU A 14 7.05 -10.86 -25.97
N GLU A 15 8.06 -11.25 -26.74
CA GLU A 15 8.97 -10.32 -27.43
C GLU A 15 8.18 -9.45 -28.42
N HIS A 16 7.26 -10.05 -29.20
CA HIS A 16 6.42 -9.30 -30.11
C HIS A 16 5.52 -8.31 -29.38
N LEU A 17 4.88 -8.73 -28.28
CA LEU A 17 4.07 -7.85 -27.44
C LEU A 17 4.90 -6.75 -26.78
N GLY A 18 6.10 -7.08 -26.30
CA GLY A 18 7.05 -6.14 -25.70
C GLY A 18 7.50 -5.04 -26.67
N GLY A 19 7.77 -5.43 -27.93
CA GLY A 19 8.11 -4.47 -28.99
C GLY A 19 6.95 -3.56 -29.39
N TRP A 20 5.70 -3.97 -29.16
CA TRP A 20 4.50 -3.23 -29.48
C TRP A 20 3.95 -2.39 -28.33
N ALA A 21 4.16 -2.80 -27.08
CA ALA A 21 3.58 -2.17 -25.91
C ALA A 21 4.23 -0.81 -25.60
N ASP A 22 3.44 0.18 -25.25
CA ASP A 22 3.93 1.43 -24.67
C ASP A 22 4.25 1.28 -23.18
N VAL A 23 3.48 0.44 -22.48
CA VAL A 23 3.64 0.19 -21.04
C VAL A 23 3.51 -1.30 -20.75
N ILE A 24 4.43 -1.83 -19.97
CA ILE A 24 4.35 -3.17 -19.38
C ILE A 24 4.30 -3.02 -17.87
N ILE A 25 3.31 -3.63 -17.23
CA ILE A 25 3.19 -3.68 -15.77
C ILE A 25 3.26 -5.14 -15.34
N GLU A 26 4.14 -5.44 -14.41
CA GLU A 26 4.29 -6.77 -13.85
C GLU A 26 4.28 -6.70 -12.30
N ASN A 27 3.82 -7.78 -11.69
CA ASN A 27 3.78 -7.97 -10.23
C ASN A 27 4.19 -9.41 -9.90
N ASN A 28 5.30 -9.85 -10.48
CA ASN A 28 5.87 -11.16 -10.23
C ASN A 28 6.87 -11.10 -9.07
N SER A 29 7.32 -12.27 -8.63
CA SER A 29 8.46 -12.36 -7.73
C SER A 29 9.71 -11.78 -8.40
N THR A 30 10.56 -11.12 -7.63
CA THR A 30 11.82 -10.54 -8.11
C THR A 30 12.64 -11.56 -8.89
N GLY A 31 13.10 -11.18 -10.08
CA GLY A 31 13.87 -12.03 -10.98
C GLY A 31 13.04 -12.85 -11.99
N THR A 32 11.72 -12.95 -11.80
CA THR A 32 10.88 -13.77 -12.71
C THR A 32 10.89 -13.26 -14.15
N MET A 33 10.87 -11.96 -14.37
CA MET A 33 10.91 -11.40 -15.71
C MET A 33 12.26 -11.63 -16.38
N GLU A 34 13.33 -11.53 -15.63
CA GLU A 34 14.69 -11.84 -16.07
C GLU A 34 14.84 -13.33 -16.44
N ASP A 35 14.32 -14.22 -15.62
CA ASP A 35 14.35 -15.68 -15.85
C ASP A 35 13.55 -16.08 -17.11
N LEU A 36 12.53 -15.30 -17.47
CA LEU A 36 11.75 -15.47 -18.69
C LEU A 36 12.41 -14.81 -19.92
N GLY A 37 13.56 -14.12 -19.75
CA GLY A 37 14.19 -13.35 -20.82
C GLY A 37 13.46 -12.03 -21.15
N LEU A 38 12.56 -11.58 -20.27
CA LEU A 38 11.70 -10.40 -20.44
C LEU A 38 12.00 -9.30 -19.42
N GLY A 39 13.20 -9.34 -18.85
CA GLY A 39 13.67 -8.27 -17.97
C GLY A 39 13.80 -6.93 -18.71
N TRP A 40 13.93 -5.85 -17.92
CA TRP A 40 14.01 -4.49 -18.45
C TRP A 40 15.00 -4.31 -19.61
N GLU A 41 16.22 -4.81 -19.48
CA GLU A 41 17.27 -4.63 -20.50
C GLU A 41 16.87 -5.26 -21.84
N ALA A 42 16.28 -6.45 -21.81
CA ALA A 42 15.85 -7.15 -23.01
C ALA A 42 14.69 -6.43 -23.69
N LEU A 43 13.66 -6.05 -22.93
CA LEU A 43 12.48 -5.37 -23.46
C LEU A 43 12.80 -3.95 -23.93
N HIS A 44 13.64 -3.22 -23.23
CA HIS A 44 14.07 -1.88 -23.62
C HIS A 44 14.92 -1.87 -24.89
N ALA A 45 15.70 -2.94 -25.10
CA ALA A 45 16.44 -3.10 -26.36
C ALA A 45 15.50 -3.29 -27.57
N LEU A 46 14.34 -3.93 -27.38
CA LEU A 46 13.32 -4.10 -28.42
C LEU A 46 12.51 -2.80 -28.64
N ASN A 47 12.20 -2.10 -27.57
CA ASN A 47 11.46 -0.85 -27.61
C ASN A 47 12.10 0.21 -26.69
N PRO A 48 12.93 1.11 -27.23
CA PRO A 48 13.60 2.15 -26.43
C PRO A 48 12.66 3.19 -25.80
N ARG A 49 11.38 3.18 -26.16
CA ARG A 49 10.34 4.05 -25.58
C ARG A 49 9.50 3.36 -24.53
N LEU A 50 9.70 2.07 -24.31
CA LEU A 50 8.93 1.29 -23.36
C LEU A 50 9.01 1.88 -21.95
N VAL A 51 7.87 1.93 -21.30
CA VAL A 51 7.77 2.12 -19.85
C VAL A 51 7.49 0.77 -19.20
N MET A 52 8.38 0.29 -18.37
CA MET A 52 8.16 -0.93 -17.58
C MET A 52 7.93 -0.54 -16.11
N VAL A 53 6.90 -1.12 -15.50
CA VAL A 53 6.59 -0.94 -14.07
C VAL A 53 6.65 -2.28 -13.38
N SER A 54 7.56 -2.43 -12.44
CA SER A 54 7.72 -3.62 -11.62
C SER A 54 7.26 -3.33 -10.19
N SER A 55 6.26 -4.07 -9.72
CA SER A 55 5.72 -3.96 -8.38
C SER A 55 6.08 -5.19 -7.57
N GLN A 56 7.07 -5.07 -6.70
CA GLN A 56 7.61 -6.21 -5.95
C GLN A 56 7.40 -6.03 -4.45
N LEU A 57 7.27 -7.14 -3.72
CA LEU A 57 6.95 -7.15 -2.30
C LEU A 57 7.91 -6.26 -1.49
N MET A 58 9.22 -6.56 -1.58
CA MET A 58 10.30 -5.88 -0.84
C MET A 58 11.22 -5.07 -1.76
N GLY A 59 10.82 -4.87 -3.02
CA GLY A 59 11.66 -4.26 -4.05
C GLY A 59 12.65 -5.24 -4.68
N SER A 60 13.39 -4.75 -5.68
CA SER A 60 14.37 -5.55 -6.47
C SER A 60 15.73 -5.66 -5.80
N ARG A 61 16.02 -4.89 -4.75
CA ARG A 61 17.35 -4.75 -4.14
C ARG A 61 17.29 -4.91 -2.62
N GLY A 62 18.43 -5.22 -2.04
CA GLY A 62 18.59 -5.36 -0.61
C GLY A 62 18.38 -6.80 -0.10
N PRO A 63 18.56 -7.02 1.22
CA PRO A 63 18.60 -8.35 1.80
C PRO A 63 17.26 -9.09 1.76
N LEU A 64 16.15 -8.38 1.58
CA LEU A 64 14.80 -8.94 1.54
C LEU A 64 14.23 -9.07 0.12
N ALA A 65 14.96 -8.70 -0.92
CA ALA A 65 14.47 -8.69 -2.31
C ALA A 65 13.93 -10.05 -2.79
N GLY A 66 14.47 -11.16 -2.26
CA GLY A 66 14.01 -12.51 -2.58
C GLY A 66 12.80 -13.01 -1.77
N TRP A 67 12.24 -12.18 -0.88
CA TRP A 67 11.07 -12.57 -0.10
C TRP A 67 9.81 -12.58 -0.97
N ILE A 68 9.02 -13.64 -0.78
CA ILE A 68 7.76 -13.86 -1.47
C ILE A 68 6.62 -13.73 -0.45
N GLY A 69 5.52 -13.10 -0.87
CA GLY A 69 4.35 -12.95 -0.02
C GLY A 69 3.25 -12.19 -0.73
N TYR A 70 2.29 -11.72 0.05
CA TYR A 70 1.11 -11.01 -0.40
C TYR A 70 0.89 -9.76 0.46
N GLY A 71 -0.14 -8.97 0.18
CA GLY A 71 -0.48 -7.77 0.92
C GLY A 71 -0.49 -7.93 2.46
N PRO A 72 -1.03 -9.00 3.05
CA PRO A 72 -0.94 -9.25 4.49
C PRO A 72 0.50 -9.35 5.01
N THR A 73 1.43 -9.90 4.23
CA THR A 73 2.85 -9.94 4.57
C THR A 73 3.42 -8.52 4.68
N ILE A 74 3.06 -7.66 3.71
CA ILE A 74 3.50 -6.26 3.69
C ILE A 74 2.93 -5.50 4.88
N GLN A 75 1.65 -5.69 5.20
CA GLN A 75 1.01 -5.08 6.37
C GLN A 75 1.74 -5.43 7.68
N THR A 76 2.14 -6.68 7.81
CA THR A 76 2.84 -7.17 9.01
C THR A 76 4.26 -6.64 9.08
N VAL A 77 5.04 -6.77 8.00
CA VAL A 77 6.45 -6.33 7.96
C VAL A 77 6.55 -4.80 8.05
N GLY A 78 5.62 -4.08 7.42
CA GLY A 78 5.58 -2.62 7.45
C GLY A 78 5.02 -2.01 8.74
N GLY A 79 4.58 -2.85 9.71
CA GLY A 79 4.11 -2.40 11.03
C GLY A 79 2.61 -2.04 11.10
N LEU A 80 1.90 -1.99 9.97
CA LEU A 80 0.48 -1.59 9.96
C LEU A 80 -0.40 -2.54 10.77
N SER A 81 -0.14 -3.85 10.71
CA SER A 81 -0.89 -4.84 11.50
C SER A 81 -0.74 -4.60 13.01
N TRP A 82 0.45 -4.20 13.45
CA TRP A 82 0.69 -3.86 14.84
C TRP A 82 -0.10 -2.62 15.26
N LEU A 83 -0.07 -1.57 14.46
CA LEU A 83 -0.76 -0.31 14.76
C LEU A 83 -2.29 -0.45 14.82
N TRP A 84 -2.85 -1.46 14.13
CA TRP A 84 -4.28 -1.76 14.17
C TRP A 84 -4.70 -2.69 15.32
N ALA A 85 -3.79 -3.06 16.18
CA ALA A 85 -4.12 -3.85 17.36
C ALA A 85 -4.86 -3.02 18.42
N PHE A 86 -5.51 -3.73 19.33
CA PHE A 86 -6.02 -3.15 20.58
C PHE A 86 -4.98 -3.30 21.68
N ASP A 87 -5.02 -2.44 22.69
CA ASP A 87 -4.12 -2.49 23.85
C ASP A 87 -4.59 -3.53 24.91
N ASP A 88 -5.19 -4.62 24.46
CA ASP A 88 -5.71 -5.71 25.29
C ASP A 88 -4.79 -6.94 25.35
N GLY A 89 -3.72 -6.93 24.56
CA GLY A 89 -2.73 -8.02 24.49
C GLY A 89 -3.18 -9.23 23.65
N GLU A 90 -4.34 -9.19 23.00
CA GLU A 90 -4.84 -10.28 22.17
C GLU A 90 -4.19 -10.36 20.78
N GLY A 91 -3.33 -9.41 20.45
CA GLY A 91 -2.65 -9.31 19.15
C GLY A 91 -3.49 -8.60 18.08
N PRO A 92 -2.89 -8.33 16.91
CA PRO A 92 -3.56 -7.55 15.89
C PRO A 92 -4.73 -8.32 15.28
N PRO A 93 -5.91 -7.69 15.14
CA PRO A 93 -7.00 -8.27 14.38
C PRO A 93 -6.60 -8.38 12.90
N GLY A 94 -7.11 -9.39 12.23
CA GLY A 94 -6.97 -9.49 10.78
C GLY A 94 -7.69 -8.33 10.07
N SER A 95 -7.28 -8.06 8.84
CA SER A 95 -7.99 -7.12 7.97
C SER A 95 -8.38 -7.81 6.67
N ASN A 96 -9.64 -7.61 6.24
CA ASN A 96 -10.10 -8.04 4.92
C ASN A 96 -9.71 -7.03 3.83
N ALA A 97 -9.29 -5.82 4.20
CA ALA A 97 -8.83 -4.80 3.28
C ALA A 97 -7.30 -4.84 3.16
N ILE A 98 -6.80 -5.10 1.96
CA ILE A 98 -5.37 -5.19 1.69
C ILE A 98 -4.89 -3.81 1.22
N HIS A 99 -4.74 -2.89 2.15
CA HIS A 99 -4.30 -1.52 1.89
C HIS A 99 -2.99 -1.39 1.11
N PRO A 100 -1.93 -2.17 1.43
CA PRO A 100 -0.67 -2.06 0.71
C PRO A 100 -0.80 -2.29 -0.79
N ASP A 101 -1.59 -3.26 -1.21
CA ASP A 101 -1.79 -3.57 -2.63
C ASP A 101 -2.43 -2.39 -3.37
N HIS A 102 -3.46 -1.77 -2.77
CA HIS A 102 -4.10 -0.59 -3.34
C HIS A 102 -3.19 0.62 -3.38
N LEU A 103 -2.36 0.80 -2.36
CA LEU A 103 -1.40 1.90 -2.30
C LEU A 103 -0.29 1.72 -3.32
N ALA A 104 0.33 0.55 -3.37
CA ALA A 104 1.37 0.22 -4.33
C ALA A 104 0.85 0.36 -5.78
N GLY A 105 -0.36 -0.12 -6.07
CA GLY A 105 -0.99 0.05 -7.38
C GLY A 105 -1.15 1.53 -7.79
N ARG A 106 -1.50 2.41 -6.85
CA ARG A 106 -1.57 3.86 -7.12
C ARG A 106 -0.20 4.48 -7.37
N VAL A 107 0.82 4.08 -6.60
CA VAL A 107 2.21 4.53 -6.81
C VAL A 107 2.72 4.05 -8.17
N CYS A 108 2.47 2.80 -8.53
CA CYS A 108 2.79 2.26 -9.86
C CYS A 108 2.12 3.05 -10.97
N ALA A 109 0.83 3.38 -10.84
CA ALA A 109 0.10 4.16 -11.83
C ALA A 109 0.67 5.58 -11.98
N LEU A 110 1.02 6.25 -10.88
CA LEU A 110 1.66 7.56 -10.90
C LEU A 110 3.03 7.50 -11.59
N GLY A 111 3.84 6.49 -11.26
CA GLY A 111 5.14 6.27 -11.87
C GLY A 111 5.03 5.99 -13.38
N ALA A 112 4.08 5.13 -13.78
CA ALA A 112 3.80 4.84 -15.18
C ALA A 112 3.43 6.10 -15.96
N LEU A 113 2.47 6.89 -15.44
CA LEU A 113 2.02 8.13 -16.09
C LEU A 113 3.16 9.15 -16.21
N ALA A 114 3.95 9.34 -15.16
CA ALA A 114 5.09 10.24 -15.20
C ALA A 114 6.11 9.82 -16.26
N ALA A 115 6.42 8.51 -16.35
CA ALA A 115 7.34 7.97 -17.32
C ALA A 115 6.82 8.08 -18.77
N VAL A 116 5.53 7.82 -18.99
CA VAL A 116 4.88 7.98 -20.32
C VAL A 116 4.94 9.44 -20.77
N ILE A 117 4.58 10.38 -19.88
CA ILE A 117 4.65 11.82 -20.20
C ILE A 117 6.11 12.22 -20.53
N GLY A 118 7.09 11.67 -19.82
CA GLY A 118 8.50 11.87 -20.10
C GLY A 118 8.88 11.35 -21.49
N SER A 119 8.46 10.13 -21.83
CA SER A 119 8.71 9.50 -23.15
C SER A 119 8.06 10.29 -24.30
N GLU A 120 6.85 10.78 -24.12
CA GLU A 120 6.17 11.63 -25.13
C GLU A 120 6.89 12.97 -25.34
N ARG A 121 7.57 13.48 -24.33
CA ARG A 121 8.38 14.72 -24.41
C ARG A 121 9.79 14.53 -24.94
N GLY A 122 10.09 13.35 -25.48
CA GLY A 122 11.38 13.02 -26.10
C GLY A 122 12.41 12.42 -25.17
N CYS A 123 12.04 12.01 -23.97
CA CYS A 123 12.87 11.15 -23.15
C CYS A 123 12.85 9.70 -23.66
N HIS A 124 13.84 8.93 -23.29
CA HIS A 124 13.79 7.47 -23.46
C HIS A 124 12.73 6.86 -22.54
N GLY A 125 12.38 5.60 -22.79
CA GLY A 125 11.58 4.80 -21.88
C GLY A 125 12.20 4.71 -20.48
N ALA A 126 11.45 4.19 -19.53
CA ALA A 126 11.89 4.13 -18.14
C ALA A 126 11.46 2.82 -17.47
N HIS A 127 12.30 2.31 -16.57
CA HIS A 127 11.92 1.25 -15.63
C HIS A 127 11.54 1.90 -14.29
N VAL A 128 10.29 1.70 -13.89
CA VAL A 128 9.74 2.15 -12.61
C VAL A 128 9.65 0.95 -11.68
N GLU A 129 10.44 0.94 -10.64
CA GLU A 129 10.43 -0.11 -9.62
C GLU A 129 9.72 0.40 -8.36
N VAL A 130 8.75 -0.34 -7.87
CA VAL A 130 7.98 -0.02 -6.65
C VAL A 130 8.11 -1.15 -5.65
N ALA A 131 8.78 -0.89 -4.54
CA ALA A 131 8.74 -1.75 -3.37
C ALA A 131 7.42 -1.50 -2.62
N GLN A 132 6.53 -2.49 -2.58
CA GLN A 132 5.20 -2.35 -1.97
C GLN A 132 5.32 -2.02 -0.48
N VAL A 133 6.29 -2.62 0.23
CA VAL A 133 6.55 -2.33 1.64
C VAL A 133 6.98 -0.87 1.85
N GLU A 134 7.82 -0.32 0.97
CA GLU A 134 8.26 1.08 1.08
C GLU A 134 7.11 2.05 0.79
N ALA A 135 6.23 1.72 -0.17
CA ALA A 135 5.02 2.49 -0.41
C ALA A 135 4.13 2.55 0.84
N LEU A 136 3.96 1.43 1.56
CA LEU A 136 3.25 1.41 2.84
C LEU A 136 3.98 2.23 3.90
N MET A 137 5.27 2.00 4.11
CA MET A 137 6.07 2.71 5.12
C MET A 137 6.07 4.22 4.89
N GLY A 138 5.99 4.66 3.65
CA GLY A 138 5.86 6.07 3.30
C GLY A 138 4.60 6.73 3.87
N THR A 139 3.51 5.97 4.07
CA THR A 139 2.27 6.48 4.71
C THR A 139 2.34 6.48 6.24
N LEU A 140 3.32 5.83 6.82
CA LEU A 140 3.56 5.75 8.28
C LEU A 140 4.80 6.59 8.67
N GLY A 141 5.21 7.52 7.83
CA GLY A 141 6.47 8.24 7.99
C GLY A 141 6.56 9.08 9.27
N ASP A 142 5.46 9.66 9.73
CA ASP A 142 5.35 10.36 11.00
C ASP A 142 5.59 9.45 12.19
N LEU A 143 5.05 8.23 12.18
CA LEU A 143 5.24 7.23 13.23
C LEU A 143 6.68 6.70 13.24
N PHE A 144 7.28 6.48 12.08
CA PHE A 144 8.71 6.13 12.00
C PHE A 144 9.60 7.25 12.54
N LEU A 145 9.27 8.51 12.25
CA LEU A 145 9.99 9.66 12.79
C LEU A 145 9.82 9.73 14.30
N GLN A 146 8.59 9.61 14.81
CA GLN A 146 8.29 9.59 16.24
C GLN A 146 9.08 8.48 16.94
N GLU A 147 9.07 7.27 16.41
CA GLU A 147 9.81 6.13 16.97
C GLU A 147 11.32 6.35 16.97
N SER A 148 11.86 7.04 15.96
CA SER A 148 13.29 7.37 15.91
C SER A 148 13.73 8.38 16.97
N VAL A 149 12.81 9.24 17.41
CA VAL A 149 13.05 10.26 18.45
C VAL A 149 12.78 9.69 19.85
N THR A 150 11.72 8.93 19.99
CA THR A 150 11.28 8.36 21.28
C THR A 150 10.94 6.88 21.08
N GLY A 151 11.94 6.03 21.24
CA GLY A 151 11.78 4.59 21.07
C GLY A 151 10.65 4.00 21.93
N GLY A 152 9.84 3.13 21.34
CA GLY A 152 8.67 2.52 21.97
C GLY A 152 7.44 3.45 22.07
N SER A 153 7.41 4.54 21.31
CA SER A 153 6.30 5.51 21.32
C SER A 153 5.17 5.13 20.38
N ALA A 154 5.45 4.43 19.28
CA ALA A 154 4.42 3.93 18.38
C ALA A 154 3.71 2.74 19.01
N ARG A 155 2.43 2.91 19.36
CA ARG A 155 1.61 1.89 20.03
C ARG A 155 0.28 1.70 19.33
N PRO A 156 -0.34 0.52 19.46
CA PRO A 156 -1.74 0.36 19.09
C PRO A 156 -2.62 1.27 19.95
N GLU A 157 -3.49 2.03 19.32
CA GLU A 157 -4.47 2.88 20.00
C GLU A 157 -5.89 2.29 19.92
N GLY A 158 -6.07 1.16 19.23
CA GLY A 158 -7.37 0.55 19.02
C GLY A 158 -8.32 1.50 18.29
N ASN A 159 -9.44 1.80 18.92
CA ASN A 159 -10.44 2.77 18.42
C ASN A 159 -10.29 4.16 19.05
N ASP A 160 -9.32 4.37 19.92
CA ASP A 160 -9.06 5.66 20.56
C ASP A 160 -8.23 6.57 19.66
N SER A 161 -8.18 7.85 19.97
CA SER A 161 -7.35 8.83 19.32
C SER A 161 -6.94 9.94 20.27
N SER A 162 -5.70 10.36 20.18
CA SER A 162 -5.20 11.55 20.87
C SER A 162 -5.69 12.87 20.24
N ALA A 163 -6.34 12.80 19.05
CA ALA A 163 -6.79 13.98 18.32
C ALA A 163 -8.10 14.61 18.84
N GLY A 164 -8.83 13.90 19.71
CA GLY A 164 -10.10 14.41 20.26
C GLY A 164 -10.74 13.45 21.27
N ALA A 165 -11.77 13.92 21.96
CA ALA A 165 -12.53 13.15 22.94
C ALA A 165 -13.98 13.66 23.05
N PRO A 166 -15.00 12.76 23.11
CA PRO A 166 -14.91 11.30 22.94
C PRO A 166 -14.55 10.89 21.52
N TRP A 167 -13.75 9.84 21.40
CA TRP A 167 -13.37 9.25 20.13
C TRP A 167 -13.40 7.73 20.25
N GLY A 168 -14.11 7.05 19.37
CA GLY A 168 -14.16 5.60 19.43
C GLY A 168 -15.36 4.97 18.75
N VAL A 169 -15.46 3.66 18.94
CA VAL A 169 -16.60 2.85 18.52
C VAL A 169 -17.37 2.43 19.77
N PHE A 170 -18.64 2.76 19.83
CA PHE A 170 -19.49 2.59 20.99
C PHE A 170 -20.66 1.64 20.69
N ALA A 171 -20.93 0.72 21.62
CA ALA A 171 -22.07 -0.17 21.52
C ALA A 171 -23.37 0.63 21.68
N CYS A 172 -24.33 0.37 20.79
CA CYS A 172 -25.67 0.94 20.85
C CYS A 172 -26.69 -0.06 21.43
N SER A 173 -27.91 0.37 21.60
CA SER A 173 -29.01 -0.53 21.97
C SER A 173 -29.32 -1.47 20.81
N GLY A 174 -29.29 -2.78 21.07
CA GLY A 174 -29.50 -3.82 20.09
C GLY A 174 -28.33 -4.82 20.07
N GLU A 175 -28.49 -5.90 19.35
CA GLU A 175 -27.46 -6.92 19.17
C GLU A 175 -26.59 -6.50 17.99
N GLU A 176 -25.25 -6.53 18.15
CA GLU A 176 -24.26 -6.16 17.11
C GLU A 176 -24.51 -4.78 16.48
N THR A 177 -25.00 -3.81 17.27
CA THR A 177 -25.27 -2.45 16.81
C THR A 177 -24.25 -1.49 17.41
N TRP A 178 -23.56 -0.75 16.54
CA TRP A 178 -22.44 0.10 16.92
C TRP A 178 -22.57 1.49 16.31
N CYS A 179 -22.03 2.51 16.98
CA CYS A 179 -21.84 3.84 16.41
C CYS A 179 -20.39 4.29 16.54
N VAL A 180 -19.95 5.11 15.61
CA VAL A 180 -18.66 5.77 15.65
C VAL A 180 -18.89 7.21 16.10
N VAL A 181 -18.17 7.66 17.12
CA VAL A 181 -18.17 9.05 17.58
C VAL A 181 -16.76 9.58 17.51
N CYS A 182 -16.58 10.72 16.84
CA CYS A 182 -15.30 11.40 16.68
C CYS A 182 -15.51 12.90 16.94
N VAL A 183 -15.22 13.34 18.15
CA VAL A 183 -15.30 14.76 18.55
C VAL A 183 -13.90 15.37 18.37
N ARG A 184 -13.77 16.28 17.41
CA ARG A 184 -12.49 16.88 16.99
C ARG A 184 -12.21 18.22 17.69
N ASP A 185 -13.31 18.90 18.09
CA ASP A 185 -13.26 20.24 18.65
C ASP A 185 -14.50 20.54 19.52
N ASP A 186 -14.53 21.73 20.11
CA ASP A 186 -15.61 22.15 20.99
C ASP A 186 -16.97 22.33 20.26
N ASP A 187 -16.95 22.62 18.97
CA ASP A 187 -18.16 22.73 18.17
C ASP A 187 -18.77 21.34 17.94
N ASP A 188 -17.97 20.34 17.63
CA ASP A 188 -18.40 18.93 17.56
C ASP A 188 -18.97 18.47 18.91
N TRP A 189 -18.32 18.80 20.03
CA TRP A 189 -18.81 18.51 21.37
C TRP A 189 -20.16 19.15 21.64
N GLY A 190 -20.31 20.45 21.31
CA GLY A 190 -21.58 21.18 21.46
C GLY A 190 -22.74 20.52 20.68
N ASN A 191 -22.46 20.09 19.44
CA ASN A 191 -23.43 19.39 18.60
C ASN A 191 -23.80 18.01 19.16
N LEU A 192 -22.81 17.26 19.65
CA LEU A 192 -23.05 15.96 20.29
C LEU A 192 -23.92 16.12 21.57
N ARG A 193 -23.63 17.12 22.40
CA ARG A 193 -24.46 17.45 23.58
C ARG A 193 -25.91 17.66 23.20
N ILE A 194 -26.17 18.49 22.20
CA ILE A 194 -27.52 18.77 21.71
C ILE A 194 -28.19 17.48 21.25
N ALA A 195 -27.51 16.65 20.50
CA ALA A 195 -28.01 15.35 20.01
C ALA A 195 -28.37 14.39 21.15
N MET A 196 -27.63 14.45 22.28
CA MET A 196 -27.90 13.67 23.50
C MET A 196 -29.00 14.28 24.40
N GLY A 197 -29.58 15.41 24.04
CA GLY A 197 -30.59 16.10 24.84
C GLY A 197 -30.03 16.99 25.96
N ASP A 198 -28.79 17.46 25.78
CA ASP A 198 -28.05 18.37 26.67
C ASP A 198 -28.01 17.89 28.14
N PRO A 199 -27.51 16.70 28.41
CA PRO A 199 -27.50 16.15 29.76
C PRO A 199 -26.64 16.98 30.71
N GLY A 200 -27.08 17.16 31.97
CA GLY A 200 -26.39 18.03 32.93
C GLY A 200 -24.92 17.66 33.24
N TRP A 201 -24.55 16.41 33.04
CA TRP A 201 -23.12 15.95 33.22
C TRP A 201 -22.21 16.39 32.08
N ALA A 202 -22.75 16.82 30.95
CA ALA A 202 -21.99 17.21 29.76
C ALA A 202 -21.76 18.73 29.66
N GLN A 203 -22.15 19.49 30.69
CA GLN A 203 -22.02 20.97 30.74
C GLN A 203 -20.62 21.40 31.18
#